data_cd9986516fc8c36eceb7497f189d4328
#
_entry.id   cd9986516fc8c36eceb7497f189d4328
#
_cell.length_a   1.000
_cell.length_b   1.000
_cell.length_c   1.000
_cell.angle_alpha   90.00
_cell.angle_beta   90.00
_cell.angle_gamma   90.00
#
_symmetry.space_group_name_H-M   'P 1'
#
loop_
_entity.id
_entity.type
_entity.pdbx_description
1 polymer ?
#
loop_
_entity_poly.entity_id
_entity_poly.type
_entity_poly.pdbx_seq_one_letter_code
_entity_poly.pdbx_strand_id
1 'polypeptide(L)'
;MGKVKARKRRLRRLSLKWSFFLYAAVAVLAALAAIMLLTAICSELQSDLYHRWETRYGEQYRIPAQLVVDGEVVGEQMAYSTSLFELVPEEEHARYNLYGRITLLSYPVVSILSILTAGVLFYRRKLKRPLRQIEEAAGLIAKNDLDFTIPALERGNEMDRALAAMEKMRSALAASSRDLWRTLEQRRQMQAAFSHDLRTPLTILRGYSDFLKKYAAGSLTREKVLDTLAVMDSHISRLERYAATMGEAARLEEVALVPARIDVAALRAQMAEEGKVVCRGLCFSMEGEEDGEAFADAALILRVFDNLAANAARYAKTRVAASFRRRGDALVLTVEDDGPGFTSEGLKRAAEPYFRDKTDARDGEHFGLGLYICRTLAERHGGALTVDNAPEGGARVRVAFRVMEEAKTEKGNAQ
;
A
#
# COMPACT_ATOMS: atom_id res chain seq x y z
N MET A 1 -8.96 -26.99 -33.35
CA MET A 1 -9.50 -26.11 -32.29
C MET A 1 -8.43 -25.31 -31.53
N GLY A 2 -7.22 -25.80 -31.32
CA GLY A 2 -6.14 -25.10 -30.57
C GLY A 2 -5.63 -23.80 -31.20
N LYS A 3 -5.43 -23.73 -32.49
CA LYS A 3 -4.90 -22.52 -33.19
C LYS A 3 -5.85 -21.33 -33.14
N VAL A 4 -7.16 -21.54 -33.12
CA VAL A 4 -8.17 -20.46 -33.03
C VAL A 4 -8.22 -19.88 -31.60
N LYS A 5 -8.08 -20.73 -30.56
CA LYS A 5 -7.99 -20.28 -29.15
C LYS A 5 -6.70 -19.49 -28.89
N ALA A 6 -5.57 -19.91 -29.46
CA ALA A 6 -4.28 -19.20 -29.34
C ALA A 6 -4.31 -17.83 -30.06
N ARG A 7 -4.94 -17.73 -31.23
CA ARG A 7 -5.10 -16.47 -31.97
C ARG A 7 -6.03 -15.49 -31.25
N LYS A 8 -7.13 -15.97 -30.60
CA LYS A 8 -8.00 -15.16 -29.74
C LYS A 8 -7.27 -14.66 -28.48
N ARG A 9 -6.35 -15.45 -27.88
CA ARG A 9 -5.52 -15.02 -26.75
C ARG A 9 -4.50 -13.94 -27.15
N ARG A 10 -3.87 -14.05 -28.34
CA ARG A 10 -2.93 -13.03 -28.85
C ARG A 10 -3.61 -11.68 -29.13
N LEU A 11 -4.81 -11.68 -29.71
CA LEU A 11 -5.61 -10.47 -29.96
C LEU A 11 -6.12 -9.80 -28.65
N ARG A 12 -6.22 -10.55 -27.57
CA ARG A 12 -6.56 -10.01 -26.25
C ARG A 12 -5.42 -9.21 -25.61
N ARG A 13 -4.15 -9.51 -25.94
CA ARG A 13 -2.93 -8.88 -25.38
C ARG A 13 -2.44 -7.66 -26.15
N LEU A 14 -3.14 -7.20 -27.17
CA LEU A 14 -2.77 -5.99 -27.90
C LEU A 14 -2.97 -4.77 -26.99
N SER A 15 -1.99 -3.85 -27.03
CA SER A 15 -2.12 -2.54 -26.39
C SER A 15 -3.38 -1.83 -26.88
N LEU A 16 -3.88 -0.89 -26.09
CA LEU A 16 -5.08 -0.12 -26.44
C LEU A 16 -4.92 0.58 -27.77
N LYS A 17 -3.72 1.15 -28.03
CA LYS A 17 -3.34 1.80 -29.29
C LYS A 17 -3.47 0.83 -30.49
N TRP A 18 -2.82 -0.32 -30.42
CA TRP A 18 -2.87 -1.31 -31.49
C TRP A 18 -4.28 -1.90 -31.71
N SER A 19 -5.04 -2.05 -30.61
CA SER A 19 -6.45 -2.44 -30.72
C SER A 19 -7.26 -1.39 -31.47
N PHE A 20 -7.08 -0.10 -31.17
CA PHE A 20 -7.76 1.00 -31.86
C PHE A 20 -7.43 1.00 -33.36
N PHE A 21 -6.13 0.94 -33.72
CA PHE A 21 -5.71 0.86 -35.12
C PHE A 21 -6.31 -0.35 -35.86
N LEU A 22 -6.42 -1.50 -35.17
CA LEU A 22 -7.04 -2.67 -35.78
C LEU A 22 -8.53 -2.45 -36.07
N TYR A 23 -9.27 -1.87 -35.11
CA TYR A 23 -10.70 -1.53 -35.33
C TYR A 23 -10.86 -0.51 -36.45
N ALA A 24 -10.02 0.51 -36.50
CA ALA A 24 -10.00 1.52 -37.55
C ALA A 24 -9.69 0.91 -38.91
N ALA A 25 -8.66 0.07 -39.03
CA ALA A 25 -8.31 -0.61 -40.28
C ALA A 25 -9.42 -1.51 -40.78
N VAL A 26 -10.05 -2.30 -39.90
CA VAL A 26 -11.19 -3.16 -40.29
C VAL A 26 -12.38 -2.30 -40.76
N ALA A 27 -12.63 -1.17 -40.13
CA ALA A 27 -13.69 -0.25 -40.52
C ALA A 27 -13.43 0.35 -41.92
N VAL A 28 -12.19 0.81 -42.17
CA VAL A 28 -11.81 1.34 -43.50
C VAL A 28 -11.96 0.28 -44.56
N LEU A 29 -11.47 -0.96 -44.32
CA LEU A 29 -11.61 -2.04 -45.29
C LEU A 29 -13.09 -2.40 -45.55
N ALA A 30 -13.90 -2.43 -44.52
CA ALA A 30 -15.35 -2.68 -44.64
C ALA A 30 -16.06 -1.55 -45.43
N ALA A 31 -15.69 -0.28 -45.16
CA ALA A 31 -16.22 0.86 -45.89
C ALA A 31 -15.84 0.80 -47.38
N LEU A 32 -14.57 0.53 -47.69
CA LEU A 32 -14.09 0.39 -49.05
C LEU A 32 -14.83 -0.73 -49.79
N ALA A 33 -14.99 -1.90 -49.14
CA ALA A 33 -15.72 -3.01 -49.76
C ALA A 33 -17.20 -2.67 -50.02
N ALA A 34 -17.86 -1.98 -49.06
CA ALA A 34 -19.25 -1.56 -49.25
C ALA A 34 -19.41 -0.49 -50.35
N ILE A 35 -18.50 0.49 -50.41
CA ILE A 35 -18.49 1.50 -51.47
C ILE A 35 -18.25 0.86 -52.82
N MET A 36 -17.25 -0.04 -52.95
CA MET A 36 -16.98 -0.74 -54.19
C MET A 36 -18.19 -1.56 -54.68
N LEU A 37 -18.84 -2.27 -53.76
CA LEU A 37 -20.04 -3.04 -54.07
C LEU A 37 -21.18 -2.15 -54.55
N LEU A 38 -21.46 -1.05 -53.84
CA LEU A 38 -22.52 -0.12 -54.21
C LEU A 38 -22.23 0.60 -55.52
N THR A 39 -21.00 1.01 -55.75
CA THR A 39 -20.52 1.58 -56.99
C THR A 39 -20.68 0.61 -58.18
N ALA A 40 -20.29 -0.67 -57.99
CA ALA A 40 -20.44 -1.70 -59.01
C ALA A 40 -21.92 -1.91 -59.39
N ILE A 41 -22.81 -2.04 -58.41
CA ILE A 41 -24.25 -2.20 -58.62
C ILE A 41 -24.83 -0.99 -59.36
N CYS A 42 -24.52 0.25 -58.90
CA CYS A 42 -25.02 1.46 -59.55
C CYS A 42 -24.48 1.62 -61.00
N SER A 43 -23.20 1.28 -61.22
CA SER A 43 -22.57 1.30 -62.54
C SER A 43 -23.21 0.29 -63.48
N GLU A 44 -23.51 -0.93 -63.00
CA GLU A 44 -24.19 -1.96 -63.81
C GLU A 44 -25.60 -1.50 -64.20
N LEU A 45 -26.36 -0.90 -63.25
CA LEU A 45 -27.69 -0.36 -63.52
C LEU A 45 -27.65 0.81 -64.50
N GLN A 46 -26.64 1.69 -64.41
CA GLN A 46 -26.44 2.76 -65.36
C GLN A 46 -26.07 2.25 -66.75
N SER A 47 -25.21 1.24 -66.85
CA SER A 47 -24.84 0.62 -68.10
C SER A 47 -26.03 -0.05 -68.74
N ASP A 48 -26.84 -0.77 -68.01
CA ASP A 48 -28.06 -1.41 -68.51
C ASP A 48 -29.09 -0.39 -69.04
N LEU A 49 -29.26 0.74 -68.31
CA LEU A 49 -30.07 1.82 -68.84
C LEU A 49 -29.52 2.44 -70.13
N TYR A 50 -28.21 2.68 -70.16
CA TYR A 50 -27.54 3.22 -71.36
C TYR A 50 -27.68 2.28 -72.59
N HIS A 51 -27.50 0.96 -72.43
CA HIS A 51 -27.69 0.00 -73.45
C HIS A 51 -29.15 -0.08 -73.98
N ARG A 52 -30.14 0.08 -73.03
CA ARG A 52 -31.56 0.17 -73.41
C ARG A 52 -31.83 1.42 -74.27
N TRP A 53 -31.22 2.55 -73.96
CA TRP A 53 -31.32 3.81 -74.69
C TRP A 53 -30.65 3.63 -76.07
N GLU A 54 -29.49 3.07 -76.14
CA GLU A 54 -28.79 2.79 -77.38
C GLU A 54 -29.64 1.91 -78.35
N THR A 55 -30.29 0.88 -77.79
CA THR A 55 -31.17 0.02 -78.57
C THR A 55 -32.44 0.74 -79.00
N ARG A 56 -32.99 1.62 -78.20
CA ARG A 56 -34.28 2.28 -78.48
C ARG A 56 -34.12 3.51 -79.41
N TYR A 57 -33.09 4.28 -79.19
CA TYR A 57 -32.90 5.57 -79.87
C TYR A 57 -31.66 5.61 -80.75
N GLY A 58 -30.89 4.51 -80.86
CA GLY A 58 -29.62 4.45 -81.51
C GLY A 58 -29.70 4.74 -83.02
N GLU A 59 -30.77 4.33 -83.66
CA GLU A 59 -30.97 4.60 -85.09
C GLU A 59 -31.29 6.09 -85.37
N GLN A 60 -31.84 6.83 -84.39
CA GLN A 60 -32.23 8.21 -84.57
C GLN A 60 -31.07 9.20 -84.49
N TYR A 61 -29.98 8.85 -83.83
CA TYR A 61 -28.82 9.74 -83.65
C TYR A 61 -27.63 9.36 -84.54
N ARG A 62 -27.68 8.18 -85.18
CA ARG A 62 -26.72 7.75 -86.26
C ARG A 62 -27.12 8.30 -87.57
N ILE A 63 -26.31 9.17 -88.15
CA ILE A 63 -26.52 9.69 -89.53
C ILE A 63 -25.32 9.37 -90.37
N PRO A 64 -25.56 9.04 -91.69
CA PRO A 64 -24.48 8.88 -92.65
C PRO A 64 -23.75 10.20 -92.84
N ALA A 65 -22.45 10.22 -92.61
CA ALA A 65 -21.57 11.35 -92.88
C ALA A 65 -20.55 10.95 -93.96
N GLN A 66 -20.29 11.87 -94.87
CA GLN A 66 -19.26 11.61 -95.93
C GLN A 66 -17.87 11.88 -95.32
N LEU A 67 -17.01 10.90 -95.51
CA LEU A 67 -15.58 11.06 -95.14
C LEU A 67 -14.91 11.80 -96.33
N VAL A 68 -14.55 13.04 -96.10
CA VAL A 68 -13.86 13.89 -97.06
C VAL A 68 -12.40 13.98 -96.74
N VAL A 69 -11.48 13.51 -97.53
CA VAL A 69 -10.03 13.66 -97.40
C VAL A 69 -9.56 14.46 -98.61
N ASP A 70 -8.82 15.50 -98.46
CA ASP A 70 -8.30 16.43 -99.45
C ASP A 70 -9.37 16.98 -100.48
N GLY A 71 -10.61 17.12 -100.04
CA GLY A 71 -11.71 17.63 -100.87
C GLY A 71 -12.44 16.60 -101.67
N GLU A 72 -12.04 15.36 -101.66
CA GLU A 72 -12.73 14.23 -102.37
C GLU A 72 -13.44 13.34 -101.33
N VAL A 73 -14.65 12.88 -101.70
CA VAL A 73 -15.41 11.95 -100.84
C VAL A 73 -14.79 10.55 -100.99
N VAL A 74 -14.08 10.10 -99.96
CA VAL A 74 -13.36 8.81 -99.96
C VAL A 74 -14.26 7.67 -99.42
N GLY A 75 -15.41 8.00 -98.83
CA GLY A 75 -16.36 7.00 -98.35
C GLY A 75 -17.46 7.59 -97.45
N GLU A 76 -18.40 6.73 -97.06
CA GLU A 76 -19.46 7.07 -96.09
C GLU A 76 -19.15 6.41 -94.81
N GLN A 77 -19.21 7.17 -93.72
CA GLN A 77 -19.06 6.71 -92.30
C GLN A 77 -20.27 7.11 -91.55
N MET A 78 -20.73 6.26 -90.65
CA MET A 78 -21.79 6.65 -89.69
C MET A 78 -21.24 7.59 -88.61
N ALA A 79 -21.76 8.77 -88.53
CA ALA A 79 -21.47 9.79 -87.52
C ALA A 79 -22.65 9.95 -86.57
N TYR A 80 -22.39 10.55 -85.44
CA TYR A 80 -23.41 10.83 -84.45
C TYR A 80 -23.80 12.33 -84.54
N SER A 81 -25.08 12.62 -84.79
CA SER A 81 -25.54 14.00 -84.96
C SER A 81 -25.78 14.77 -83.61
N THR A 82 -26.14 14.03 -82.56
CA THR A 82 -26.42 14.57 -81.21
C THR A 82 -25.95 13.58 -80.17
N SER A 83 -25.92 14.03 -78.93
CA SER A 83 -25.68 13.13 -77.85
C SER A 83 -26.92 12.26 -77.58
N LEU A 84 -26.75 10.97 -77.29
CA LEU A 84 -27.83 10.02 -77.00
C LEU A 84 -28.70 10.59 -75.78
N PHE A 85 -28.06 11.31 -74.89
CA PHE A 85 -28.75 11.95 -73.75
C PHE A 85 -29.78 13.00 -74.15
N GLU A 86 -29.63 13.68 -75.32
CA GLU A 86 -30.60 14.74 -75.71
C GLU A 86 -31.90 14.12 -76.29
N LEU A 87 -31.85 12.87 -76.73
CA LEU A 87 -33.00 12.16 -77.28
C LEU A 87 -33.84 11.41 -76.28
N VAL A 88 -33.26 11.19 -75.07
CA VAL A 88 -33.92 10.42 -74.00
C VAL A 88 -34.85 11.33 -73.19
N PRO A 89 -36.06 10.87 -72.77
CA PRO A 89 -36.95 11.63 -71.92
C PRO A 89 -36.35 11.98 -70.55
N GLU A 90 -36.71 13.16 -69.98
CA GLU A 90 -36.22 13.65 -68.71
C GLU A 90 -36.47 12.65 -67.54
N GLU A 91 -37.55 11.88 -67.58
CA GLU A 91 -37.84 10.86 -66.54
C GLU A 91 -36.81 9.72 -66.51
N GLU A 92 -36.28 9.33 -67.63
CA GLU A 92 -35.24 8.28 -67.70
C GLU A 92 -33.88 8.87 -67.30
N HIS A 93 -33.59 10.15 -67.63
CA HIS A 93 -32.40 10.88 -67.11
C HIS A 93 -32.41 10.96 -65.58
N ALA A 94 -33.61 11.21 -65.01
CA ALA A 94 -33.71 11.28 -63.56
C ALA A 94 -33.25 9.99 -62.86
N ARG A 95 -33.57 8.81 -63.43
CA ARG A 95 -33.10 7.52 -62.90
C ARG A 95 -31.59 7.32 -63.06
N TYR A 96 -31.01 7.67 -64.18
CA TYR A 96 -29.58 7.59 -64.42
C TYR A 96 -28.80 8.49 -63.45
N ASN A 97 -29.26 9.73 -63.31
CA ASN A 97 -28.68 10.72 -62.39
C ASN A 97 -28.86 10.32 -60.91
N LEU A 98 -29.97 9.65 -60.57
CA LEU A 98 -30.19 9.11 -59.22
C LEU A 98 -29.10 8.10 -58.83
N TYR A 99 -28.74 7.13 -59.71
CA TYR A 99 -27.68 6.20 -59.44
C TYR A 99 -26.32 6.89 -59.27
N GLY A 100 -26.02 7.91 -60.08
CA GLY A 100 -24.84 8.74 -59.94
C GLY A 100 -24.78 9.48 -58.59
N ARG A 101 -25.94 10.06 -58.18
CA ARG A 101 -26.05 10.73 -56.87
C ARG A 101 -25.89 9.74 -55.69
N ILE A 102 -26.47 8.54 -55.77
CA ILE A 102 -26.31 7.48 -54.77
C ILE A 102 -24.83 7.09 -54.66
N THR A 103 -24.15 6.90 -55.79
CA THR A 103 -22.71 6.60 -55.76
C THR A 103 -21.92 7.72 -55.13
N LEU A 104 -22.15 8.99 -55.50
CA LEU A 104 -21.42 10.13 -54.95
C LEU A 104 -21.65 10.27 -53.43
N LEU A 105 -22.90 10.13 -52.98
CA LEU A 105 -23.26 10.24 -51.54
C LEU A 105 -22.80 9.03 -50.73
N SER A 106 -22.58 7.87 -51.39
CA SER A 106 -22.11 6.66 -50.68
C SER A 106 -20.74 6.86 -50.05
N TYR A 107 -19.83 7.60 -50.66
CA TYR A 107 -18.48 7.82 -50.14
C TYR A 107 -18.47 8.45 -48.72
N PRO A 108 -19.07 9.62 -48.48
CA PRO A 108 -19.09 10.22 -47.15
C PRO A 108 -19.98 9.46 -46.18
N VAL A 109 -21.16 9.01 -46.58
CA VAL A 109 -22.14 8.36 -45.70
C VAL A 109 -21.62 7.03 -45.15
N VAL A 110 -21.13 6.14 -46.01
CA VAL A 110 -20.60 4.82 -45.59
C VAL A 110 -19.33 4.99 -44.76
N SER A 111 -18.46 5.94 -45.14
CA SER A 111 -17.24 6.23 -44.37
C SER A 111 -17.54 6.70 -42.94
N ILE A 112 -18.42 7.68 -42.80
CA ILE A 112 -18.84 8.22 -41.48
C ILE A 112 -19.49 7.11 -40.64
N LEU A 113 -20.43 6.35 -41.19
CA LEU A 113 -21.12 5.27 -40.49
C LEU A 113 -20.16 4.17 -40.04
N SER A 114 -19.18 3.84 -40.88
CA SER A 114 -18.16 2.84 -40.56
C SER A 114 -17.26 3.28 -39.40
N ILE A 115 -16.79 4.55 -39.41
CA ILE A 115 -15.98 5.14 -38.32
C ILE A 115 -16.76 5.16 -37.02
N LEU A 116 -18.01 5.62 -37.05
CA LEU A 116 -18.87 5.66 -35.84
C LEU A 116 -19.08 4.26 -35.27
N THR A 117 -19.40 3.29 -36.12
CA THR A 117 -19.60 1.90 -35.73
C THR A 117 -18.33 1.31 -35.07
N ALA A 118 -17.16 1.55 -35.69
CA ALA A 118 -15.88 1.10 -35.13
C ALA A 118 -15.60 1.74 -33.76
N GLY A 119 -15.84 3.05 -33.62
CA GLY A 119 -15.69 3.79 -32.34
C GLY A 119 -16.56 3.21 -31.23
N VAL A 120 -17.84 2.99 -31.51
CA VAL A 120 -18.80 2.39 -30.56
C VAL A 120 -18.39 0.97 -30.17
N LEU A 121 -18.02 0.13 -31.13
CA LEU A 121 -17.58 -1.24 -30.87
C LEU A 121 -16.29 -1.28 -30.06
N PHE A 122 -15.32 -0.42 -30.37
CA PHE A 122 -14.08 -0.29 -29.60
C PHE A 122 -14.36 0.13 -28.15
N TYR A 123 -15.15 1.20 -27.94
CA TYR A 123 -15.54 1.68 -26.62
C TYR A 123 -16.23 0.57 -25.80
N ARG A 124 -17.30 -0.05 -26.36
CA ARG A 124 -18.08 -1.08 -25.65
C ARG A 124 -17.26 -2.31 -25.29
N ARG A 125 -16.33 -2.74 -26.16
CA ARG A 125 -15.55 -3.98 -25.97
C ARG A 125 -14.26 -3.80 -25.19
N LYS A 126 -13.63 -2.61 -25.27
CA LYS A 126 -12.28 -2.38 -24.70
C LYS A 126 -12.25 -1.44 -23.52
N LEU A 127 -13.11 -0.42 -23.47
CA LEU A 127 -13.06 0.66 -22.50
C LEU A 127 -14.15 0.57 -21.42
N LYS A 128 -15.41 0.30 -21.80
CA LYS A 128 -16.56 0.39 -20.90
C LYS A 128 -16.38 -0.40 -19.61
N ARG A 129 -15.96 -1.66 -19.69
CA ARG A 129 -15.82 -2.52 -18.51
C ARG A 129 -14.68 -2.12 -17.58
N PRO A 130 -13.44 -1.86 -18.05
CA PRO A 130 -12.37 -1.37 -17.17
C PRO A 130 -12.67 -0.04 -16.50
N LEU A 131 -13.23 0.94 -17.25
CA LEU A 131 -13.58 2.24 -16.70
C LEU A 131 -14.61 2.13 -15.58
N ARG A 132 -15.64 1.30 -15.79
CA ARG A 132 -16.63 1.05 -14.74
C ARG A 132 -16.01 0.41 -13.49
N GLN A 133 -15.08 -0.52 -13.63
CA GLN A 133 -14.36 -1.11 -12.49
C GLN A 133 -13.52 -0.09 -11.73
N ILE A 134 -12.86 0.83 -12.45
CA ILE A 134 -12.11 1.93 -11.84
C ILE A 134 -13.05 2.87 -11.06
N GLU A 135 -14.18 3.22 -11.65
CA GLU A 135 -15.18 4.11 -11.04
C GLU A 135 -15.78 3.47 -9.77
N GLU A 136 -16.19 2.19 -9.85
CA GLU A 136 -16.73 1.45 -8.69
C GLU A 136 -15.68 1.33 -7.57
N ALA A 137 -14.44 0.98 -7.92
CA ALA A 137 -13.36 0.85 -6.95
C ALA A 137 -13.01 2.19 -6.31
N ALA A 138 -12.93 3.28 -7.08
CA ALA A 138 -12.70 4.63 -6.57
C ALA A 138 -13.81 5.07 -5.62
N GLY A 139 -15.07 4.74 -5.95
CA GLY A 139 -16.22 5.02 -5.10
C GLY A 139 -16.20 4.29 -3.76
N LEU A 140 -15.74 3.04 -3.73
CA LEU A 140 -15.58 2.27 -2.48
C LEU A 140 -14.42 2.82 -1.64
N ILE A 141 -13.27 3.10 -2.25
CA ILE A 141 -12.12 3.72 -1.58
C ILE A 141 -12.51 5.07 -0.96
N ALA A 142 -13.25 5.90 -1.69
CA ALA A 142 -13.71 7.20 -1.19
C ALA A 142 -14.63 7.08 0.04
N LYS A 143 -15.34 5.98 0.18
CA LYS A 143 -16.16 5.66 1.37
C LYS A 143 -15.39 4.96 2.48
N ASN A 144 -14.07 4.83 2.33
CA ASN A 144 -13.20 4.07 3.24
C ASN A 144 -13.55 2.58 3.35
N ASP A 145 -14.28 2.05 2.37
CA ASP A 145 -14.50 0.60 2.24
C ASP A 145 -13.34 0.01 1.46
N LEU A 146 -12.42 -0.62 2.17
CA LEU A 146 -11.20 -1.21 1.61
C LEU A 146 -11.23 -2.73 1.58
N ASP A 147 -12.35 -3.35 2.01
CA ASP A 147 -12.49 -4.83 2.10
C ASP A 147 -13.03 -5.43 0.81
N PHE A 148 -12.37 -5.12 -0.30
CA PHE A 148 -12.64 -5.70 -1.61
C PHE A 148 -11.33 -5.90 -2.37
N THR A 149 -11.38 -6.58 -3.51
CA THR A 149 -10.24 -6.76 -4.40
C THR A 149 -10.60 -6.36 -5.82
N ILE A 150 -9.69 -5.70 -6.52
CA ILE A 150 -9.88 -5.31 -7.92
C ILE A 150 -9.40 -6.47 -8.80
N PRO A 151 -10.31 -7.15 -9.54
CA PRO A 151 -9.93 -8.29 -10.34
C PRO A 151 -9.05 -7.87 -11.54
N ALA A 152 -7.92 -8.54 -11.72
CA ALA A 152 -7.09 -8.37 -12.90
C ALA A 152 -7.81 -8.86 -14.15
N LEU A 153 -7.79 -8.07 -15.23
CA LEU A 153 -8.45 -8.45 -16.51
C LEU A 153 -7.61 -9.37 -17.39
N GLU A 154 -6.36 -9.66 -17.01
CA GLU A 154 -5.40 -10.55 -17.71
C GLU A 154 -5.22 -10.24 -19.21
N ARG A 155 -5.45 -9.01 -19.65
CA ARG A 155 -5.35 -8.58 -21.04
C ARG A 155 -3.96 -8.05 -21.40
N GLY A 156 -3.16 -7.67 -20.39
CA GLY A 156 -1.80 -7.13 -20.54
C GLY A 156 -1.74 -5.78 -21.23
N ASN A 157 -2.84 -5.01 -21.19
CA ASN A 157 -2.93 -3.69 -21.81
C ASN A 157 -2.79 -2.57 -20.76
N GLU A 158 -2.87 -1.31 -21.20
CA GLU A 158 -2.73 -0.12 -20.36
C GLU A 158 -3.79 -0.06 -19.25
N MET A 159 -5.00 -0.56 -19.49
CA MET A 159 -6.08 -0.61 -18.52
C MET A 159 -5.79 -1.62 -17.40
N ASP A 160 -5.19 -2.76 -17.73
CA ASP A 160 -4.77 -3.75 -16.72
C ASP A 160 -3.70 -3.18 -15.80
N ARG A 161 -2.76 -2.40 -16.35
CA ARG A 161 -1.75 -1.70 -15.53
C ARG A 161 -2.36 -0.66 -14.62
N ALA A 162 -3.35 0.10 -15.09
CA ALA A 162 -4.08 1.06 -14.29
C ALA A 162 -4.85 0.39 -13.14
N LEU A 163 -5.56 -0.71 -13.42
CA LEU A 163 -6.27 -1.49 -12.40
C LEU A 163 -5.31 -2.12 -11.38
N ALA A 164 -4.16 -2.65 -11.84
CA ALA A 164 -3.13 -3.19 -10.95
C ALA A 164 -2.49 -2.12 -10.06
N ALA A 165 -2.24 -0.91 -10.58
CA ALA A 165 -1.76 0.21 -9.80
C ALA A 165 -2.78 0.65 -8.75
N MET A 166 -4.06 0.66 -9.10
CA MET A 166 -5.15 0.98 -8.19
C MET A 166 -5.32 -0.08 -7.08
N GLU A 167 -5.17 -1.38 -7.40
CA GLU A 167 -5.16 -2.44 -6.39
C GLU A 167 -3.98 -2.32 -5.43
N LYS A 168 -2.80 -1.98 -5.95
CA LYS A 168 -1.63 -1.71 -5.10
C LYS A 168 -1.89 -0.53 -4.15
N MET A 169 -2.50 0.54 -4.64
CA MET A 169 -2.88 1.68 -3.81
C MET A 169 -3.91 1.30 -2.75
N ARG A 170 -4.98 0.58 -3.13
CA ARG A 170 -6.00 0.08 -2.19
C ARG A 170 -5.38 -0.79 -1.10
N SER A 171 -4.51 -1.74 -1.49
CA SER A 171 -3.85 -2.64 -0.53
C SER A 171 -2.93 -1.91 0.44
N ALA A 172 -2.20 -0.88 -0.04
CA ALA A 172 -1.37 -0.03 0.81
C ALA A 172 -2.21 0.80 1.79
N LEU A 173 -3.32 1.39 1.34
CA LEU A 173 -4.26 2.10 2.20
C LEU A 173 -4.89 1.16 3.25
N ALA A 174 -5.28 -0.05 2.85
CA ALA A 174 -5.84 -1.05 3.77
C ALA A 174 -4.81 -1.49 4.83
N ALA A 175 -3.53 -1.61 4.48
CA ALA A 175 -2.46 -1.89 5.44
C ALA A 175 -2.27 -0.72 6.40
N SER A 176 -2.13 0.50 5.90
CA SER A 176 -1.98 1.72 6.71
C SER A 176 -3.15 1.94 7.66
N SER A 177 -4.39 1.73 7.19
CA SER A 177 -5.58 1.83 8.04
C SER A 177 -5.57 0.80 9.17
N ARG A 178 -5.19 -0.45 8.89
CA ARG A 178 -5.07 -1.50 9.91
C ARG A 178 -4.01 -1.17 10.97
N ASP A 179 -2.88 -0.64 10.55
CA ASP A 179 -1.80 -0.25 11.45
C ASP A 179 -2.23 0.93 12.33
N LEU A 180 -2.93 1.92 11.75
CA LEU A 180 -3.50 3.03 12.51
C LEU A 180 -4.52 2.54 13.57
N TRP A 181 -5.43 1.63 13.18
CA TRP A 181 -6.40 1.05 14.12
C TRP A 181 -5.72 0.28 15.27
N ARG A 182 -4.65 -0.48 14.96
CA ARG A 182 -3.86 -1.17 16.00
C ARG A 182 -3.22 -0.18 16.98
N THR A 183 -2.64 0.89 16.46
CA THR A 183 -2.04 1.94 17.31
C THR A 183 -3.09 2.63 18.18
N LEU A 184 -4.24 2.97 17.60
CA LEU A 184 -5.34 3.58 18.35
C LEU A 184 -5.89 2.64 19.45
N GLU A 185 -6.04 1.37 19.15
CA GLU A 185 -6.52 0.38 20.12
C GLU A 185 -5.50 0.18 21.25
N GLN A 186 -4.21 0.09 20.93
CA GLN A 186 -3.14 0.05 21.93
C GLN A 186 -3.17 1.29 22.83
N ARG A 187 -3.33 2.49 22.26
CA ARG A 187 -3.48 3.73 23.05
C ARG A 187 -4.70 3.73 23.95
N ARG A 188 -5.84 3.23 23.47
CA ARG A 188 -7.06 3.10 24.29
C ARG A 188 -6.88 2.14 25.47
N GLN A 189 -6.29 0.97 25.20
CA GLN A 189 -5.98 -0.01 26.25
C GLN A 189 -5.01 0.58 27.28
N MET A 190 -4.01 1.33 26.81
CA MET A 190 -3.07 2.07 27.65
C MET A 190 -3.77 3.07 28.55
N GLN A 191 -4.68 3.90 28.01
CA GLN A 191 -5.45 4.86 28.80
C GLN A 191 -6.39 4.20 29.81
N ALA A 192 -7.03 3.10 29.44
CA ALA A 192 -7.92 2.35 30.33
C ALA A 192 -7.15 1.75 31.53
N ALA A 193 -6.01 1.10 31.27
CA ALA A 193 -5.13 0.56 32.30
C ALA A 193 -4.59 1.67 33.22
N PHE A 194 -4.18 2.80 32.63
CA PHE A 194 -3.75 3.99 33.36
C PHE A 194 -4.82 4.47 34.35
N SER A 195 -6.04 4.66 33.87
CA SER A 195 -7.13 5.14 34.74
C SER A 195 -7.47 4.17 35.87
N HIS A 196 -7.40 2.85 35.58
CA HIS A 196 -7.63 1.83 36.61
C HIS A 196 -6.54 1.84 37.65
N ASP A 197 -5.27 1.85 37.27
CA ASP A 197 -4.12 1.73 38.18
C ASP A 197 -3.88 3.01 39.02
N LEU A 198 -4.33 4.18 38.55
CA LEU A 198 -4.36 5.39 39.34
C LEU A 198 -5.49 5.37 40.38
N ARG A 199 -6.64 4.80 40.07
CA ARG A 199 -7.80 4.82 40.98
C ARG A 199 -7.51 4.10 42.27
N THR A 200 -6.78 2.99 42.24
CA THR A 200 -6.47 2.18 43.43
C THR A 200 -5.68 2.97 44.49
N PRO A 201 -4.48 3.51 44.21
CA PRO A 201 -3.72 4.28 45.22
C PRO A 201 -4.42 5.56 45.62
N LEU A 202 -5.16 6.23 44.71
CA LEU A 202 -5.96 7.42 45.08
C LEU A 202 -7.10 7.07 46.05
N THR A 203 -7.76 5.93 45.89
CA THR A 203 -8.80 5.48 46.82
C THR A 203 -8.20 5.17 48.18
N ILE A 204 -7.02 4.55 48.24
CA ILE A 204 -6.31 4.26 49.46
C ILE A 204 -5.89 5.55 50.16
N LEU A 205 -5.27 6.51 49.47
CA LEU A 205 -4.88 7.80 49.98
C LEU A 205 -6.08 8.57 50.57
N ARG A 206 -7.22 8.55 49.85
CA ARG A 206 -8.46 9.16 50.33
C ARG A 206 -8.96 8.49 51.60
N GLY A 207 -8.94 7.16 51.68
CA GLY A 207 -9.31 6.41 52.86
C GLY A 207 -8.46 6.76 54.07
N TYR A 208 -7.13 6.86 53.92
CA TYR A 208 -6.24 7.27 54.99
C TYR A 208 -6.43 8.75 55.39
N SER A 209 -6.68 9.64 54.44
CA SER A 209 -7.02 11.04 54.71
C SER A 209 -8.32 11.16 55.52
N ASP A 210 -9.36 10.42 55.12
CA ASP A 210 -10.64 10.42 55.84
C ASP A 210 -10.51 9.78 57.24
N PHE A 211 -9.68 8.72 57.38
CA PHE A 211 -9.32 8.14 58.68
C PHE A 211 -8.65 9.15 59.58
N LEU A 212 -7.61 9.83 59.11
CA LEU A 212 -6.93 10.87 59.87
C LEU A 212 -7.89 12.01 60.30
N LYS A 213 -8.73 12.50 59.37
CA LYS A 213 -9.73 13.55 59.68
C LYS A 213 -10.71 13.13 60.73
N LYS A 214 -11.21 11.88 60.69
CA LYS A 214 -12.23 11.37 61.61
C LYS A 214 -11.69 11.16 63.01
N TYR A 215 -10.46 10.74 63.17
CA TYR A 215 -9.88 10.33 64.44
C TYR A 215 -8.81 11.28 64.99
N ALA A 216 -8.43 12.37 64.30
CA ALA A 216 -7.43 13.33 64.71
C ALA A 216 -7.78 14.09 66.01
N ALA A 217 -9.07 14.19 66.34
CA ALA A 217 -9.56 14.99 67.42
C ALA A 217 -9.54 14.32 68.84
N GLY A 218 -9.05 13.07 68.97
CA GLY A 218 -9.02 12.53 70.30
C GLY A 218 -8.62 11.10 70.62
N SER A 219 -8.34 10.24 69.55
CA SER A 219 -8.06 8.84 69.87
C SER A 219 -6.83 8.25 69.16
N LEU A 220 -6.08 9.04 68.34
CA LEU A 220 -4.89 8.58 67.66
C LEU A 220 -3.63 8.85 68.46
N THR A 221 -2.83 7.80 68.67
CA THR A 221 -1.47 7.97 69.18
C THR A 221 -0.60 8.62 68.08
N ARG A 222 0.43 9.38 68.50
CA ARG A 222 1.41 10.01 67.59
C ARG A 222 2.05 8.99 66.68
N GLU A 223 2.32 7.79 67.20
CA GLU A 223 2.89 6.66 66.41
C GLU A 223 1.97 6.25 65.24
N LYS A 224 0.66 6.08 65.50
CA LYS A 224 -0.33 5.71 64.53
C LYS A 224 -0.53 6.76 63.40
N VAL A 225 -0.38 8.04 63.76
CA VAL A 225 -0.39 9.15 62.80
C VAL A 225 0.84 9.06 61.89
N LEU A 226 2.03 8.88 62.50
CA LEU A 226 3.28 8.76 61.73
C LEU A 226 3.27 7.53 60.77
N ASP A 227 2.80 6.38 61.26
CA ASP A 227 2.65 5.18 60.43
C ASP A 227 1.70 5.42 59.25
N THR A 228 0.56 6.07 59.48
CA THR A 228 -0.41 6.38 58.45
C THR A 228 0.17 7.34 57.42
N LEU A 229 0.90 8.35 57.83
CA LEU A 229 1.60 9.28 56.95
C LEU A 229 2.69 8.59 56.14
N ALA A 230 3.46 7.68 56.74
CA ALA A 230 4.46 6.89 56.02
C ALA A 230 3.83 6.01 54.89
N VAL A 231 2.66 5.39 55.18
CA VAL A 231 1.93 4.64 54.14
C VAL A 231 1.43 5.56 53.05
N MET A 232 0.89 6.73 53.38
CA MET A 232 0.45 7.72 52.38
C MET A 232 1.60 8.19 51.51
N ASP A 233 2.78 8.47 52.09
CA ASP A 233 3.99 8.88 51.36
C ASP A 233 4.46 7.81 50.41
N SER A 234 4.42 6.54 50.80
CA SER A 234 4.74 5.42 49.94
C SER A 234 3.81 5.34 48.71
N HIS A 235 2.50 5.60 48.90
CA HIS A 235 1.54 5.62 47.78
C HIS A 235 1.72 6.85 46.89
N ILE A 236 2.09 8.02 47.43
CA ILE A 236 2.42 9.21 46.63
C ILE A 236 3.65 8.94 45.78
N SER A 237 4.74 8.46 46.37
CA SER A 237 5.98 8.11 45.67
C SER A 237 5.75 7.08 44.56
N ARG A 238 4.80 6.14 44.77
CA ARG A 238 4.37 5.19 43.78
C ARG A 238 3.64 5.86 42.60
N LEU A 239 2.74 6.81 42.88
CA LEU A 239 2.03 7.59 41.87
C LEU A 239 2.99 8.45 41.03
N GLU A 240 3.99 9.07 41.68
CA GLU A 240 5.02 9.85 40.98
C GLU A 240 5.83 8.98 40.01
N ARG A 241 6.29 7.80 40.45
CA ARG A 241 6.98 6.84 39.57
C ARG A 241 6.10 6.37 38.45
N TYR A 242 4.81 6.15 38.71
CA TYR A 242 3.84 5.77 37.66
C TYR A 242 3.69 6.86 36.62
N ALA A 243 3.50 8.10 37.03
CA ALA A 243 3.37 9.25 36.13
C ALA A 243 4.64 9.44 35.27
N ALA A 244 5.82 9.30 35.90
CA ALA A 244 7.10 9.37 35.17
C ALA A 244 7.23 8.27 34.10
N THR A 245 6.99 7.01 34.46
CA THR A 245 7.07 5.87 33.55
C THR A 245 6.06 5.98 32.40
N MET A 246 4.87 6.52 32.70
CA MET A 246 3.83 6.74 31.69
C MET A 246 4.19 7.87 30.72
N GLY A 247 4.71 8.99 31.27
CA GLY A 247 5.23 10.08 30.47
C GLY A 247 6.38 9.64 29.53
N GLU A 248 7.21 8.75 30.05
CA GLU A 248 8.27 8.10 29.30
C GLU A 248 7.72 7.20 28.18
N ALA A 249 6.79 6.31 28.50
CA ALA A 249 6.16 5.42 27.51
C ALA A 249 5.43 6.21 26.40
N ALA A 250 4.76 7.31 26.75
CA ALA A 250 4.08 8.17 25.75
C ALA A 250 5.05 8.88 24.79
N ARG A 251 6.27 9.19 25.25
CA ARG A 251 7.30 9.84 24.43
C ARG A 251 8.20 8.88 23.65
N LEU A 252 8.09 7.58 23.90
CA LEU A 252 8.95 6.58 23.23
C LEU A 252 8.89 6.65 21.71
N GLU A 253 7.72 6.99 21.15
CA GLU A 253 7.54 7.15 19.72
C GLU A 253 8.23 8.40 19.14
N GLU A 254 8.55 9.38 19.99
CA GLU A 254 9.16 10.66 19.61
C GLU A 254 10.67 10.71 19.88
N VAL A 255 11.24 9.71 20.60
CA VAL A 255 12.67 9.68 20.93
C VAL A 255 13.48 9.65 19.65
N ALA A 256 14.19 10.72 19.35
CA ALA A 256 15.16 10.75 18.27
C ALA A 256 16.37 9.89 18.66
N LEU A 257 16.80 9.00 17.75
CA LEU A 257 18.05 8.28 17.91
C LEU A 257 19.22 9.24 17.73
N VAL A 258 20.18 9.21 18.64
CA VAL A 258 21.42 9.99 18.60
C VAL A 258 22.62 9.02 18.54
N PRO A 259 22.81 8.33 17.40
CA PRO A 259 23.90 7.37 17.29
C PRO A 259 25.25 8.08 17.27
N ALA A 260 26.17 7.53 18.02
CA ALA A 260 27.56 8.01 18.10
C ALA A 260 28.52 6.81 18.02
N ARG A 261 29.80 7.10 17.81
CA ARG A 261 30.85 6.09 17.92
C ARG A 261 31.03 5.75 19.39
N ILE A 262 30.83 4.50 19.76
CA ILE A 262 30.94 3.97 21.12
C ILE A 262 32.02 2.90 21.20
N ASP A 263 32.73 2.88 22.29
CA ASP A 263 33.59 1.75 22.69
C ASP A 263 32.71 0.73 23.45
N VAL A 264 32.56 -0.46 22.89
CA VAL A 264 31.72 -1.53 23.45
C VAL A 264 32.23 -1.98 24.83
N ALA A 265 33.55 -2.02 25.03
CA ALA A 265 34.18 -2.38 26.31
C ALA A 265 33.90 -1.32 27.38
N ALA A 266 34.03 -0.04 27.04
CA ALA A 266 33.74 1.05 27.96
C ALA A 266 32.26 1.08 28.38
N LEU A 267 31.35 0.91 27.41
CA LEU A 267 29.91 0.83 27.70
C LEU A 267 29.54 -0.35 28.58
N ARG A 268 30.16 -1.53 28.34
CA ARG A 268 30.00 -2.74 29.17
C ARG A 268 30.52 -2.49 30.59
N ALA A 269 31.67 -1.82 30.75
CA ALA A 269 32.21 -1.49 32.07
C ALA A 269 31.25 -0.57 32.84
N GLN A 270 30.65 0.43 32.20
CA GLN A 270 29.63 1.29 32.79
C GLN A 270 28.41 0.48 33.23
N MET A 271 27.87 -0.41 32.39
CA MET A 271 26.77 -1.31 32.76
C MET A 271 27.13 -2.21 33.94
N ALA A 272 28.40 -2.65 34.03
CA ALA A 272 28.84 -3.46 35.16
C ALA A 272 28.79 -2.70 36.51
N GLU A 273 29.19 -1.44 36.53
CA GLU A 273 29.09 -0.61 37.74
C GLU A 273 27.64 -0.26 38.09
N GLU A 274 26.82 0.12 37.10
CA GLU A 274 25.39 0.38 37.32
C GLU A 274 24.64 -0.86 37.80
N GLY A 275 24.94 -2.01 37.21
CA GLY A 275 24.34 -3.30 37.58
C GLY A 275 24.65 -3.72 39.02
N LYS A 276 25.87 -3.46 39.53
CA LYS A 276 26.21 -3.70 40.96
C LYS A 276 25.36 -2.85 41.91
N VAL A 277 25.04 -1.63 41.48
CA VAL A 277 24.20 -0.71 42.29
C VAL A 277 22.73 -1.16 42.24
N VAL A 278 22.21 -1.48 41.08
CA VAL A 278 20.81 -1.90 40.87
C VAL A 278 20.53 -3.25 41.51
N CYS A 279 21.48 -4.22 41.40
CA CYS A 279 21.35 -5.57 41.97
C CYS A 279 21.95 -5.67 43.37
N ARG A 280 21.92 -4.60 44.16
CA ARG A 280 22.48 -4.56 45.53
C ARG A 280 21.87 -5.66 46.39
N GLY A 281 22.73 -6.50 46.97
CA GLY A 281 22.33 -7.66 47.78
C GLY A 281 22.17 -8.98 47.02
N LEU A 282 22.40 -8.96 45.68
CA LEU A 282 22.43 -10.11 44.79
C LEU A 282 23.84 -10.28 44.23
N CYS A 283 24.16 -11.50 43.75
CA CYS A 283 25.38 -11.75 43.01
C CYS A 283 25.19 -11.29 41.56
N PHE A 284 25.80 -10.14 41.23
CA PHE A 284 25.74 -9.60 39.84
C PHE A 284 27.03 -9.92 39.09
N SER A 285 26.90 -10.40 37.87
CA SER A 285 28.00 -10.62 36.93
C SER A 285 27.75 -10.01 35.56
N MET A 286 28.79 -9.44 34.93
CA MET A 286 28.74 -8.89 33.61
C MET A 286 29.82 -9.55 32.73
N GLU A 287 29.40 -10.16 31.64
CA GLU A 287 30.27 -10.87 30.70
C GLU A 287 30.33 -10.19 29.33
N GLY A 288 31.45 -10.39 28.61
CA GLY A 288 31.62 -9.95 27.24
C GLY A 288 33.00 -10.32 26.73
N GLU A 289 33.08 -10.79 25.50
CA GLU A 289 34.30 -11.29 24.90
C GLU A 289 34.83 -10.46 23.73
N GLU A 290 33.99 -9.65 23.10
CA GLU A 290 34.39 -8.86 21.95
C GLU A 290 34.51 -7.38 22.35
N ASP A 291 35.69 -6.83 22.11
CA ASP A 291 36.01 -5.43 22.21
C ASP A 291 36.01 -4.80 20.81
N GLY A 292 35.71 -3.55 20.71
CA GLY A 292 35.70 -2.82 19.45
C GLY A 292 34.75 -1.64 19.48
N GLU A 293 34.83 -0.86 18.43
CA GLU A 293 33.94 0.29 18.25
C GLU A 293 32.67 -0.11 17.49
N ALA A 294 31.56 0.52 17.83
CA ALA A 294 30.28 0.42 17.14
C ALA A 294 29.66 1.82 16.99
N PHE A 295 28.78 1.97 16.01
CA PHE A 295 28.00 3.21 15.85
C PHE A 295 26.59 2.95 16.34
N ALA A 296 26.26 3.47 17.52
CA ALA A 296 25.00 3.18 18.21
C ALA A 296 24.64 4.28 19.21
N ASP A 297 23.41 4.29 19.70
CA ASP A 297 22.96 5.22 20.78
C ASP A 297 23.22 4.59 22.16
N ALA A 298 24.32 5.00 22.78
CA ALA A 298 24.73 4.51 24.09
C ALA A 298 23.69 4.80 25.20
N ALA A 299 23.11 6.01 25.21
CA ALA A 299 22.14 6.39 26.22
C ALA A 299 20.88 5.53 26.17
N LEU A 300 20.41 5.21 24.95
CA LEU A 300 19.29 4.33 24.75
C LEU A 300 19.61 2.88 25.17
N ILE A 301 20.80 2.39 24.87
CA ILE A 301 21.25 1.03 25.26
C ILE A 301 21.34 0.92 26.79
N LEU A 302 21.94 1.91 27.46
CA LEU A 302 22.01 1.98 28.92
C LEU A 302 20.62 1.97 29.55
N ARG A 303 19.69 2.76 29.01
CA ARG A 303 18.31 2.81 29.51
C ARG A 303 17.59 1.45 29.39
N VAL A 304 17.86 0.71 28.31
CA VAL A 304 17.34 -0.66 28.18
C VAL A 304 17.98 -1.57 29.23
N PHE A 305 19.30 -1.45 29.45
CA PHE A 305 20.00 -2.21 30.48
C PHE A 305 19.42 -1.95 31.87
N ASP A 306 19.21 -0.69 32.27
CA ASP A 306 18.64 -0.32 33.57
C ASP A 306 17.26 -0.97 33.78
N ASN A 307 16.39 -0.91 32.78
CA ASN A 307 15.07 -1.54 32.86
C ASN A 307 15.17 -3.07 33.02
N LEU A 308 16.08 -3.72 32.27
CA LEU A 308 16.28 -5.17 32.37
C LEU A 308 16.91 -5.57 33.67
N ALA A 309 17.93 -4.85 34.12
CA ALA A 309 18.63 -5.10 35.41
C ALA A 309 17.67 -4.90 36.62
N ALA A 310 16.88 -3.85 36.60
CA ALA A 310 15.87 -3.61 37.63
C ALA A 310 14.78 -4.70 37.66
N ASN A 311 14.37 -5.19 36.48
CA ASN A 311 13.43 -6.30 36.38
C ASN A 311 14.06 -7.60 36.89
N ALA A 312 15.27 -7.93 36.47
CA ALA A 312 16.00 -9.11 36.94
C ALA A 312 16.25 -9.08 38.45
N ALA A 313 16.73 -7.94 39.00
CA ALA A 313 16.97 -7.78 40.44
C ALA A 313 15.72 -8.01 41.28
N ARG A 314 14.56 -7.70 40.74
CA ARG A 314 13.26 -7.89 41.43
C ARG A 314 12.88 -9.35 41.59
N TYR A 315 13.08 -10.15 40.50
CA TYR A 315 12.62 -11.53 40.44
C TYR A 315 13.70 -12.53 40.86
N ALA A 316 14.97 -12.14 40.82
CA ALA A 316 16.08 -12.97 41.22
C ALA A 316 15.96 -13.43 42.68
N LYS A 317 16.44 -14.65 42.94
CA LYS A 317 16.61 -15.19 44.28
C LYS A 317 17.98 -14.82 44.83
N THR A 318 19.03 -15.07 44.07
CA THR A 318 20.42 -14.88 44.51
C THR A 318 21.35 -14.28 43.45
N ARG A 319 21.05 -14.48 42.14
CA ARG A 319 21.95 -14.14 41.05
C ARG A 319 21.28 -13.43 39.90
N VAL A 320 21.98 -12.44 39.35
CA VAL A 320 21.67 -11.77 38.08
C VAL A 320 22.95 -11.83 37.21
N ALA A 321 22.86 -12.37 36.04
CA ALA A 321 23.94 -12.42 35.05
C ALA A 321 23.56 -11.57 33.84
N ALA A 322 24.47 -10.69 33.41
CA ALA A 322 24.31 -9.88 32.20
C ALA A 322 25.46 -10.16 31.24
N SER A 323 25.20 -10.03 29.97
CA SER A 323 26.26 -10.03 28.96
C SER A 323 25.96 -9.00 27.87
N PHE A 324 27.01 -8.29 27.42
CA PHE A 324 26.91 -7.34 26.31
C PHE A 324 28.01 -7.62 25.30
N ARG A 325 27.61 -7.98 24.08
CA ARG A 325 28.53 -8.51 23.05
C ARG A 325 28.15 -7.95 21.69
N ARG A 326 29.15 -7.72 20.85
CA ARG A 326 28.95 -7.48 19.41
C ARG A 326 28.84 -8.82 18.67
N ARG A 327 27.80 -9.02 17.87
CA ARG A 327 27.60 -10.15 16.99
C ARG A 327 27.34 -9.66 15.57
N GLY A 328 28.40 -9.60 14.75
CA GLY A 328 28.30 -9.09 13.39
C GLY A 328 27.86 -7.64 13.33
N ASP A 329 26.68 -7.39 12.78
CA ASP A 329 26.05 -6.07 12.63
C ASP A 329 25.09 -5.70 13.80
N ALA A 330 25.11 -6.45 14.89
CA ALA A 330 24.27 -6.20 16.05
C ALA A 330 25.07 -6.17 17.36
N LEU A 331 24.65 -5.31 18.30
CA LEU A 331 25.02 -5.36 19.70
C LEU A 331 23.93 -6.12 20.44
N VAL A 332 24.31 -7.15 21.18
CA VAL A 332 23.37 -8.02 21.90
C VAL A 332 23.57 -7.90 23.40
N LEU A 333 22.55 -7.42 24.07
CA LEU A 333 22.45 -7.38 25.52
C LEU A 333 21.59 -8.58 25.97
N THR A 334 22.08 -9.38 26.91
CA THR A 334 21.32 -10.47 27.53
C THR A 334 21.36 -10.26 29.03
N VAL A 335 20.21 -10.37 29.71
CA VAL A 335 20.11 -10.36 31.16
C VAL A 335 19.35 -11.61 31.60
N GLU A 336 19.89 -12.32 32.57
CA GLU A 336 19.36 -13.55 33.13
C GLU A 336 19.26 -13.43 34.66
N ASP A 337 18.20 -13.98 35.23
CA ASP A 337 18.01 -14.13 36.66
C ASP A 337 17.79 -15.60 37.04
N ASP A 338 17.86 -15.91 38.33
CA ASP A 338 17.57 -17.24 38.89
C ASP A 338 16.19 -17.29 39.59
N GLY A 339 15.27 -16.46 39.12
CA GLY A 339 13.90 -16.34 39.64
C GLY A 339 12.97 -17.47 39.13
N PRO A 340 11.67 -17.27 39.17
CA PRO A 340 10.69 -18.26 38.71
C PRO A 340 10.62 -18.43 37.21
N GLY A 341 11.18 -17.49 36.41
CA GLY A 341 11.04 -17.46 34.99
C GLY A 341 9.67 -16.94 34.51
N PHE A 342 9.44 -16.99 33.22
CA PHE A 342 8.18 -16.61 32.60
C PHE A 342 7.22 -17.80 32.50
N THR A 343 5.92 -17.56 32.71
CA THR A 343 4.88 -18.55 32.37
C THR A 343 4.74 -18.70 30.86
N SER A 344 4.00 -19.71 30.41
CA SER A 344 3.70 -19.88 28.97
C SER A 344 2.93 -18.71 28.34
N GLU A 345 2.15 -17.96 29.14
CA GLU A 345 1.51 -16.72 28.72
C GLU A 345 2.52 -15.57 28.75
N GLY A 346 3.37 -15.50 29.78
CA GLY A 346 4.45 -14.52 29.89
C GLY A 346 5.43 -14.56 28.73
N LEU A 347 5.86 -15.75 28.29
CA LEU A 347 6.71 -15.91 27.11
C LEU A 347 6.16 -15.28 25.83
N LYS A 348 4.85 -15.22 25.69
CA LYS A 348 4.18 -14.63 24.51
C LYS A 348 3.92 -13.14 24.67
N ARG A 349 3.64 -12.68 25.88
CA ARG A 349 3.05 -11.38 26.14
C ARG A 349 3.87 -10.47 27.06
N ALA A 350 4.97 -10.94 27.65
CA ALA A 350 5.74 -10.18 28.65
C ALA A 350 6.20 -8.78 28.17
N ALA A 351 6.37 -8.61 26.85
CA ALA A 351 6.72 -7.33 26.24
C ALA A 351 5.49 -6.53 25.74
N GLU A 352 4.26 -6.97 26.01
CA GLU A 352 3.06 -6.16 25.79
C GLU A 352 2.91 -5.11 26.89
N PRO A 353 2.39 -3.92 26.59
CA PRO A 353 2.20 -2.89 27.61
C PRO A 353 1.20 -3.36 28.69
N TYR A 354 1.53 -3.10 29.96
CA TYR A 354 0.74 -3.47 31.15
C TYR A 354 0.55 -4.98 31.39
N PHE A 355 1.24 -5.82 30.66
CA PHE A 355 1.20 -7.25 30.95
C PHE A 355 1.87 -7.53 32.30
N ARG A 356 1.17 -8.27 33.16
CA ARG A 356 1.66 -8.81 34.45
C ARG A 356 1.29 -10.27 34.51
N ASP A 357 2.22 -11.09 34.93
CA ASP A 357 1.93 -12.49 35.17
C ASP A 357 1.10 -12.64 36.47
N LYS A 358 0.04 -13.46 36.43
CA LYS A 358 -0.87 -13.68 37.58
C LYS A 358 -0.17 -14.32 38.78
N THR A 359 1.02 -14.86 38.60
CA THR A 359 1.85 -15.43 39.65
C THR A 359 2.69 -14.41 40.42
N ASP A 360 2.61 -13.14 40.04
CA ASP A 360 3.37 -12.06 40.70
C ASP A 360 2.70 -11.70 42.03
N ALA A 361 3.08 -12.42 43.11
CA ALA A 361 2.56 -12.23 44.46
C ALA A 361 2.97 -10.87 45.08
N ARG A 362 3.85 -10.09 44.45
CA ARG A 362 4.27 -8.75 44.85
C ARG A 362 3.42 -7.69 44.16
N ASP A 363 2.11 -7.80 44.34
CA ASP A 363 1.11 -6.95 43.74
C ASP A 363 1.36 -5.47 44.11
N GLY A 364 1.64 -4.66 43.10
CA GLY A 364 1.51 -3.21 43.25
C GLY A 364 2.73 -2.35 42.95
N GLU A 365 3.96 -2.86 42.81
CA GLU A 365 5.14 -1.98 42.67
C GLU A 365 5.52 -1.63 41.23
N HIS A 366 5.09 -2.41 40.22
CA HIS A 366 5.42 -2.17 38.82
C HIS A 366 4.21 -2.24 37.90
N PHE A 367 4.30 -1.49 36.81
CA PHE A 367 3.15 -1.20 35.91
C PHE A 367 3.15 -2.07 34.63
N GLY A 368 4.06 -3.05 34.49
CA GLY A 368 4.17 -3.88 33.29
C GLY A 368 4.62 -3.12 32.06
N LEU A 369 5.36 -2.02 32.23
CA LEU A 369 5.85 -1.19 31.12
C LEU A 369 7.34 -1.40 30.80
N GLY A 370 8.15 -1.93 31.72
CA GLY A 370 9.60 -2.03 31.54
C GLY A 370 10.02 -2.81 30.30
N LEU A 371 9.50 -4.02 30.10
CA LEU A 371 9.80 -4.83 28.90
C LEU A 371 9.20 -4.25 27.63
N TYR A 372 8.05 -3.60 27.70
CA TYR A 372 7.48 -2.85 26.58
C TYR A 372 8.39 -1.68 26.15
N ILE A 373 8.91 -0.91 27.11
CA ILE A 373 9.90 0.15 26.86
C ILE A 373 11.14 -0.43 26.18
N CYS A 374 11.69 -1.52 26.73
CA CYS A 374 12.86 -2.19 26.14
C CYS A 374 12.62 -2.66 24.70
N ARG A 375 11.46 -3.27 24.43
CA ARG A 375 11.10 -3.70 23.08
C ARG A 375 11.00 -2.52 22.10
N THR A 376 10.28 -1.48 22.51
CA THR A 376 10.07 -0.29 21.64
C THR A 376 11.40 0.41 21.33
N LEU A 377 12.27 0.55 22.31
CA LEU A 377 13.61 1.14 22.11
C LEU A 377 14.50 0.27 21.22
N ALA A 378 14.44 -1.07 21.37
CA ALA A 378 15.16 -2.00 20.53
C ALA A 378 14.70 -1.94 19.06
N GLU A 379 13.36 -1.96 18.84
CA GLU A 379 12.76 -1.85 17.51
C GLU A 379 13.14 -0.53 16.83
N ARG A 380 13.17 0.58 17.56
CA ARG A 380 13.64 1.87 17.04
C ARG A 380 15.12 1.85 16.64
N HIS A 381 15.94 1.12 17.38
CA HIS A 381 17.35 0.93 17.04
C HIS A 381 17.54 -0.11 15.92
N GLY A 382 16.46 -0.54 15.25
CA GLY A 382 16.50 -1.52 14.16
C GLY A 382 16.75 -2.96 14.62
N GLY A 383 16.56 -3.25 15.90
CA GLY A 383 16.75 -4.55 16.53
C GLY A 383 15.45 -5.20 17.01
N ALA A 384 15.56 -6.08 18.00
CA ALA A 384 14.42 -6.82 18.55
C ALA A 384 14.68 -7.24 20.00
N LEU A 385 13.59 -7.48 20.75
CA LEU A 385 13.61 -8.08 22.08
C LEU A 385 13.02 -9.49 22.02
N THR A 386 13.69 -10.44 22.70
CA THR A 386 13.21 -11.82 22.89
C THR A 386 13.22 -12.18 24.37
N VAL A 387 12.22 -12.94 24.81
CA VAL A 387 12.11 -13.46 26.16
C VAL A 387 12.11 -14.98 26.15
N ASP A 388 12.88 -15.57 27.02
CA ASP A 388 13.02 -17.01 27.21
C ASP A 388 13.14 -17.34 28.71
N ASN A 389 13.09 -18.63 29.05
CA ASN A 389 13.53 -19.12 30.35
C ASN A 389 14.97 -19.68 30.22
N ALA A 390 15.80 -19.36 31.21
CA ALA A 390 17.16 -19.87 31.26
C ALA A 390 17.17 -21.39 31.48
N PRO A 391 18.13 -22.16 30.89
CA PRO A 391 18.18 -23.61 31.05
C PRO A 391 18.32 -24.07 32.48
N GLU A 392 18.99 -23.30 33.32
CA GLU A 392 19.18 -23.54 34.74
C GLU A 392 18.03 -23.06 35.63
N GLY A 393 16.97 -22.55 35.01
CA GLY A 393 15.84 -21.88 35.68
C GLY A 393 16.01 -20.35 35.72
N GLY A 394 14.87 -19.63 35.85
CA GLY A 394 14.85 -18.17 35.83
C GLY A 394 14.50 -17.58 34.47
N ALA A 395 14.40 -16.28 34.40
CA ALA A 395 14.08 -15.57 33.17
C ALA A 395 15.35 -15.15 32.42
N ARG A 396 15.25 -15.17 31.09
CA ARG A 396 16.27 -14.64 30.18
C ARG A 396 15.63 -13.67 29.23
N VAL A 397 16.12 -12.43 29.22
CA VAL A 397 15.72 -11.41 28.25
C VAL A 397 16.91 -11.02 27.40
N ARG A 398 16.75 -11.08 26.07
CA ARG A 398 17.77 -10.72 25.10
C ARG A 398 17.27 -9.58 24.25
N VAL A 399 18.11 -8.55 24.09
CA VAL A 399 17.83 -7.39 23.24
C VAL A 399 18.99 -7.24 22.24
N ALA A 400 18.62 -7.18 20.97
CA ALA A 400 19.55 -6.88 19.89
C ALA A 400 19.35 -5.41 19.45
N PHE A 401 20.45 -4.71 19.18
CA PHE A 401 20.49 -3.37 18.61
C PHE A 401 21.31 -3.43 17.34
N ARG A 402 20.79 -2.90 16.25
CA ARG A 402 21.53 -2.87 15.00
C ARG A 402 22.64 -1.82 15.06
N VAL A 403 23.86 -2.24 14.67
CA VAL A 403 24.97 -1.28 14.47
C VAL A 403 24.62 -0.44 13.25
N MET A 404 24.63 0.86 13.41
CA MET A 404 24.33 1.79 12.31
C MET A 404 25.59 2.05 11.50
N GLU A 405 25.44 2.36 10.22
CA GLU A 405 26.55 2.87 9.42
C GLU A 405 26.79 4.33 9.78
N GLU A 406 28.07 4.68 9.97
CA GLU A 406 28.46 6.08 10.13
C GLU A 406 28.05 6.84 8.87
N ALA A 407 27.18 7.82 8.98
CA ALA A 407 26.78 8.65 7.85
C ALA A 407 28.07 9.28 7.27
N LYS A 408 28.48 8.85 6.09
CA LYS A 408 29.57 9.48 5.34
C LYS A 408 29.16 10.93 5.13
N THR A 409 29.72 11.82 5.94
CA THR A 409 29.66 13.26 5.69
C THR A 409 30.33 13.45 4.32
N GLU A 410 29.54 13.69 3.27
CA GLU A 410 30.07 14.20 2.02
C GLU A 410 30.81 15.50 2.35
N LYS A 411 32.11 15.38 2.50
CA LYS A 411 33.00 16.57 2.42
C LYS A 411 32.80 17.14 1.03
N GLY A 412 31.98 18.17 0.99
CA GLY A 412 31.80 18.98 -0.20
C GLY A 412 33.13 19.34 -0.81
N ASN A 413 33.30 18.98 -2.06
CA ASN A 413 34.28 19.59 -2.95
C ASN A 413 33.96 21.10 -3.05
N ALA A 414 34.66 21.86 -2.23
CA ALA A 414 34.94 23.27 -2.51
C ALA A 414 36.32 23.32 -3.17
N GLN A 415 36.34 23.35 -4.48
CA GLN A 415 37.41 23.94 -5.30
C GLN A 415 36.77 24.69 -6.47
#